data_c2ae40c6a192458f0365c9609b9e5d77
#
_entry.id   c2ae40c6a192458f0365c9609b9e5d77
#
_cell.length_a   1.000
_cell.length_b   1.000
_cell.length_c   1.000
_cell.angle_alpha   90.00
_cell.angle_beta   90.00
_cell.angle_gamma   90.00
#
_symmetry.space_group_name_H-M   'P 1'
#
loop_
_entity.id
_entity.type
_entity.pdbx_description
1 polymer ?
#
loop_
_entity_poly.entity_id
_entity_poly.type
_entity_poly.pdbx_seq_one_letter_code
_entity_poly.pdbx_strand_id
1 'polypeptide(L)'
;MKGRGFTEGDLLLSTAPGLLGAGGNVLGGFVSDVLVRRFGLKWGRRSMGLIGLSVATLCTIATILTTHKLATLFFLGLVYAGITLQQTVILTVALDIGRKYVGGIMGTFNTMCQVGGFLFSVSFGYFVTWFGSYDLALIPVSCMLAIAALAWLRIDATEVLIPEDLTESVPLTAVPVLG
;
A
#
# COMPACT_ATOMS: atom_id res chain seq x y z
N MET A 1 -14.95 -10.58 12.95
CA MET A 1 -16.29 -9.98 12.98
C MET A 1 -17.13 -10.36 14.21
N LYS A 2 -16.92 -11.53 14.83
CA LYS A 2 -17.69 -11.96 16.02
C LYS A 2 -17.57 -11.03 17.25
N GLY A 3 -16.53 -10.23 17.39
CA GLY A 3 -16.30 -9.36 18.56
C GLY A 3 -17.15 -8.08 18.66
N ARG A 4 -17.82 -7.65 17.58
CA ARG A 4 -18.59 -6.39 17.54
C ARG A 4 -20.05 -6.57 17.10
N GLY A 5 -20.64 -7.78 17.26
CA GLY A 5 -22.06 -8.03 17.03
C GLY A 5 -22.52 -7.96 15.57
N PHE A 6 -21.66 -8.27 14.62
CA PHE A 6 -22.05 -8.41 13.22
C PHE A 6 -22.82 -9.71 13.00
N THR A 7 -23.98 -9.63 12.38
CA THR A 7 -24.85 -10.74 12.01
C THR A 7 -24.69 -11.09 10.52
N GLU A 8 -25.20 -12.24 10.10
CA GLU A 8 -25.16 -12.63 8.68
C GLU A 8 -25.92 -11.65 7.77
N GLY A 9 -26.93 -10.94 8.28
CA GLY A 9 -27.62 -9.88 7.56
C GLY A 9 -26.76 -8.64 7.26
N ASP A 10 -25.60 -8.50 7.92
CA ASP A 10 -24.66 -7.40 7.71
C ASP A 10 -23.63 -7.68 6.60
N LEU A 11 -23.77 -8.79 5.83
CA LEU A 11 -22.85 -9.15 4.74
C LEU A 11 -22.71 -8.04 3.71
N LEU A 12 -23.80 -7.36 3.36
CA LEU A 12 -23.77 -6.21 2.45
C LEU A 12 -22.95 -5.03 3.02
N LEU A 13 -23.05 -4.80 4.33
CA LEU A 13 -22.24 -3.77 4.99
C LEU A 13 -20.74 -4.12 5.00
N SER A 14 -20.39 -5.40 4.98
CA SER A 14 -19.00 -5.85 4.94
C SER A 14 -18.33 -5.61 3.58
N THR A 15 -19.08 -5.30 2.52
CA THR A 15 -18.53 -4.93 1.21
C THR A 15 -18.18 -3.44 1.10
N ALA A 16 -18.70 -2.60 2.00
CA ALA A 16 -18.48 -1.15 2.00
C ALA A 16 -17.00 -0.74 2.00
N PRO A 17 -16.11 -1.36 2.81
CA PRO A 17 -14.68 -1.08 2.74
C PRO A 17 -14.07 -1.33 1.35
N GLY A 18 -14.52 -2.39 0.66
CA GLY A 18 -14.08 -2.71 -0.70
C GLY A 18 -14.45 -1.63 -1.72
N LEU A 19 -15.67 -1.10 -1.64
CA LEU A 19 -16.13 -0.01 -2.52
C LEU A 19 -15.34 1.28 -2.27
N LEU A 20 -15.08 1.62 -1.01
CA LEU A 20 -14.24 2.78 -0.66
C LEU A 20 -12.80 2.59 -1.16
N GLY A 21 -12.26 1.37 -1.09
CA GLY A 21 -10.95 1.03 -1.64
C GLY A 21 -10.89 1.18 -3.16
N ALA A 22 -11.92 0.73 -3.90
CA ALA A 22 -12.00 0.94 -5.34
C ALA A 22 -12.02 2.43 -5.69
N GLY A 23 -12.79 3.24 -4.94
CA GLY A 23 -12.75 4.70 -5.04
C GLY A 23 -11.35 5.27 -4.77
N GLY A 24 -10.65 4.76 -3.76
CA GLY A 24 -9.27 5.13 -3.43
C GLY A 24 -8.29 4.90 -4.58
N ASN A 25 -8.40 3.77 -5.30
CA ASN A 25 -7.58 3.49 -6.48
C ASN A 25 -7.79 4.52 -7.60
N VAL A 26 -9.05 4.79 -7.96
CA VAL A 26 -9.39 5.75 -9.03
C VAL A 26 -8.92 7.17 -8.66
N LEU A 27 -9.26 7.61 -7.45
CA LEU A 27 -8.83 8.92 -6.95
C LEU A 27 -7.31 9.01 -6.82
N GLY A 28 -6.65 7.91 -6.42
CA GLY A 28 -5.20 7.83 -6.28
C GLY A 28 -4.47 8.15 -7.57
N GLY A 29 -4.90 7.58 -8.70
CA GLY A 29 -4.33 7.88 -10.01
C GLY A 29 -4.50 9.35 -10.38
N PHE A 30 -5.73 9.84 -10.34
CA PHE A 30 -6.04 11.22 -10.73
C PHE A 30 -5.33 12.26 -9.86
N VAL A 31 -5.41 12.12 -8.53
CA VAL A 31 -4.77 13.07 -7.60
C VAL A 31 -3.26 13.02 -7.71
N SER A 32 -2.69 11.82 -7.88
CA SER A 32 -1.24 11.65 -8.09
C SER A 32 -0.75 12.46 -9.31
N ASP A 33 -1.46 12.37 -10.43
CA ASP A 33 -1.08 13.10 -11.65
C ASP A 33 -1.20 14.63 -11.46
N VAL A 34 -2.24 15.09 -10.77
CA VAL A 34 -2.39 16.52 -10.43
C VAL A 34 -1.24 17.00 -9.54
N LEU A 35 -0.87 16.21 -8.51
CA LEU A 35 0.24 16.58 -7.61
C LEU A 35 1.58 16.57 -8.34
N VAL A 36 1.83 15.60 -9.22
CA VAL A 36 3.05 15.55 -10.04
C VAL A 36 3.16 16.77 -10.94
N ARG A 37 2.06 17.18 -11.60
CA ARG A 37 2.04 18.40 -12.42
C ARG A 37 2.31 19.67 -11.61
N ARG A 38 1.89 19.73 -10.36
CA ARG A 38 1.98 20.92 -9.52
C ARG A 38 3.28 21.01 -8.73
N PHE A 39 3.80 19.90 -8.22
CA PHE A 39 4.94 19.84 -7.30
C PHE A 39 6.15 19.08 -7.86
N GLY A 40 6.06 18.61 -9.11
CA GLY A 40 7.10 17.80 -9.75
C GLY A 40 7.03 16.32 -9.33
N LEU A 41 7.79 15.48 -10.06
CA LEU A 41 7.73 14.03 -9.95
C LEU A 41 8.08 13.54 -8.54
N LYS A 42 9.18 14.00 -7.97
CA LYS A 42 9.68 13.60 -6.65
C LYS A 42 8.66 13.87 -5.54
N TRP A 43 8.23 15.13 -5.41
CA TRP A 43 7.31 15.53 -4.35
C TRP A 43 5.89 15.09 -4.61
N GLY A 44 5.45 15.05 -5.86
CA GLY A 44 4.12 14.56 -6.23
C GLY A 44 3.91 13.10 -5.82
N ARG A 45 4.85 12.22 -6.16
CA ARG A 45 4.77 10.79 -5.77
C ARG A 45 4.95 10.58 -4.28
N ARG A 46 5.90 11.29 -3.68
CA ARG A 46 6.19 11.20 -2.23
C ARG A 46 5.01 11.64 -1.37
N SER A 47 4.38 12.78 -1.68
CA SER A 47 3.24 13.29 -0.91
C SER A 47 2.03 12.38 -1.00
N MET A 48 1.76 11.76 -2.15
CA MET A 48 0.64 10.82 -2.29
C MET A 48 0.80 9.59 -1.42
N GLY A 49 1.99 8.97 -1.43
CA GLY A 49 2.24 7.82 -0.56
C GLY A 49 2.13 8.17 0.93
N LEU A 50 2.66 9.35 1.31
CA LEU A 50 2.54 9.86 2.68
C LEU A 50 1.08 10.09 3.09
N ILE A 51 0.29 10.75 2.25
CA ILE A 51 -1.13 11.02 2.52
C ILE A 51 -1.88 9.69 2.70
N GLY A 52 -1.72 8.75 1.76
CA GLY A 52 -2.41 7.46 1.82
C GLY A 52 -2.09 6.67 3.09
N LEU A 53 -0.81 6.53 3.43
CA LEU A 53 -0.37 5.81 4.64
C LEU A 53 -0.72 6.55 5.93
N SER A 54 -0.65 7.88 5.95
CA SER A 54 -1.03 8.68 7.12
C SER A 54 -2.54 8.56 7.38
N VAL A 55 -3.38 8.66 6.35
CA VAL A 55 -4.82 8.44 6.47
C VAL A 55 -5.10 7.04 6.99
N ALA A 56 -4.45 6.01 6.42
CA ALA A 56 -4.61 4.63 6.88
C ALA A 56 -4.22 4.48 8.36
N THR A 57 -3.09 5.06 8.78
CA THR A 57 -2.62 5.01 10.19
C THR A 57 -3.62 5.68 11.12
N LEU A 58 -4.04 6.91 10.83
CA LEU A 58 -4.97 7.67 11.67
C LEU A 58 -6.34 6.98 11.77
N CYS A 59 -6.85 6.48 10.65
CA CYS A 59 -8.12 5.76 10.62
C CYS A 59 -8.04 4.41 11.34
N THR A 60 -6.88 3.72 11.34
CA THR A 60 -6.67 2.52 12.14
C THR A 60 -6.72 2.83 13.63
N ILE A 61 -6.08 3.91 14.07
CA ILE A 61 -6.13 4.38 15.46
C ILE A 61 -7.58 4.75 15.84
N ALA A 62 -8.29 5.49 14.96
CA ALA A 62 -9.69 5.84 15.19
C ALA A 62 -10.58 4.59 15.30
N THR A 63 -10.28 3.52 14.54
CA THR A 63 -10.98 2.23 14.64
C THR A 63 -10.80 1.59 16.01
N ILE A 64 -9.60 1.65 16.60
CA ILE A 64 -9.32 1.11 17.94
C ILE A 64 -10.12 1.86 19.01
N LEU A 65 -10.23 3.18 18.89
CA LEU A 65 -10.90 4.05 19.86
C LEU A 65 -12.43 4.03 19.75
N THR A 66 -12.96 3.55 18.62
CA THR A 66 -14.40 3.60 18.32
C THR A 66 -15.08 2.27 18.66
N THR A 67 -16.17 2.35 19.41
CA THR A 67 -17.02 1.18 19.75
C THR A 67 -18.24 1.03 18.83
N HIS A 68 -18.60 2.09 18.11
CA HIS A 68 -19.76 2.09 17.21
C HIS A 68 -19.52 1.27 15.95
N LYS A 69 -20.39 0.29 15.67
CA LYS A 69 -20.33 -0.63 14.53
C LYS A 69 -20.18 0.07 13.17
N LEU A 70 -21.04 1.04 12.87
CA LEU A 70 -21.01 1.76 11.59
C LEU A 70 -19.77 2.64 11.45
N ALA A 71 -19.33 3.32 12.50
CA ALA A 71 -18.14 4.13 12.50
C ALA A 71 -16.88 3.27 12.28
N THR A 72 -16.83 2.07 12.90
CA THR A 72 -15.75 1.09 12.66
C THR A 72 -15.66 0.70 11.18
N LEU A 73 -16.80 0.37 10.55
CA LEU A 73 -16.82 0.01 9.13
C LEU A 73 -16.36 1.18 8.24
N PHE A 74 -16.80 2.39 8.56
CA PHE A 74 -16.40 3.59 7.86
C PHE A 74 -14.89 3.84 7.96
N PHE A 75 -14.32 3.77 9.17
CA PHE A 75 -12.87 3.95 9.36
C PHE A 75 -12.07 2.84 8.69
N LEU A 76 -12.50 1.57 8.78
CA LEU A 76 -11.85 0.47 8.06
C LEU A 76 -11.90 0.67 6.54
N GLY A 77 -13.00 1.23 6.03
CA GLY A 77 -13.13 1.60 4.63
C GLY A 77 -12.12 2.68 4.23
N LEU A 78 -11.93 3.71 5.07
CA LEU A 78 -10.93 4.74 4.85
C LEU A 78 -9.49 4.20 4.96
N VAL A 79 -9.22 3.26 5.88
CA VAL A 79 -7.93 2.55 5.94
C VAL A 79 -7.65 1.88 4.61
N TYR A 80 -8.63 1.12 4.09
CA TYR A 80 -8.47 0.43 2.82
C TYR A 80 -8.31 1.39 1.64
N ALA A 81 -9.09 2.48 1.62
CA ALA A 81 -8.94 3.52 0.61
C ALA A 81 -7.54 4.20 0.65
N GLY A 82 -7.00 4.47 1.83
CA GLY A 82 -5.66 5.02 1.99
C GLY A 82 -4.56 4.07 1.49
N ILE A 83 -4.69 2.77 1.78
CA ILE A 83 -3.75 1.75 1.32
C ILE A 83 -3.82 1.60 -0.21
N THR A 84 -5.02 1.54 -0.79
CA THR A 84 -5.19 1.39 -2.25
C THR A 84 -4.73 2.63 -3.02
N LEU A 85 -4.93 3.81 -2.46
CA LEU A 85 -4.40 5.06 -3.00
C LEU A 85 -2.87 5.01 -3.09
N GLN A 86 -2.18 4.57 -2.04
CA GLN A 86 -0.73 4.43 -2.02
C GLN A 86 -0.26 3.31 -2.98
N GLN A 87 -1.01 2.20 -3.09
CA GLN A 87 -0.68 1.09 -3.98
C GLN A 87 -0.63 1.52 -5.45
N THR A 88 -1.55 2.39 -5.89
CA THR A 88 -1.53 2.97 -7.24
C THR A 88 -0.24 3.75 -7.49
N VAL A 89 0.25 4.48 -6.49
CA VAL A 89 1.49 5.27 -6.61
C VAL A 89 2.73 4.39 -6.70
N ILE A 90 2.77 3.24 -6.02
CA ILE A 90 3.89 2.29 -6.13
C ILE A 90 4.09 1.85 -7.58
N LEU A 91 3.00 1.51 -8.28
CA LEU A 91 3.08 1.09 -9.68
C LEU A 91 3.68 2.20 -10.55
N THR A 92 3.24 3.44 -10.37
CA THR A 92 3.75 4.57 -11.14
C THR A 92 5.20 4.90 -10.80
N VAL A 93 5.60 4.81 -9.53
CA VAL A 93 7.00 4.96 -9.12
C VAL A 93 7.87 3.88 -9.76
N ALA A 94 7.43 2.62 -9.77
CA ALA A 94 8.16 1.53 -10.41
C ALA A 94 8.33 1.75 -11.93
N LEU A 95 7.35 2.35 -12.60
CA LEU A 95 7.45 2.76 -14.00
C LEU A 95 8.46 3.90 -14.18
N ASP A 96 8.42 4.90 -13.29
CA ASP A 96 9.28 6.08 -13.36
C ASP A 96 10.76 5.71 -13.18
N ILE A 97 11.11 4.81 -12.23
CA ILE A 97 12.48 4.41 -11.89
C ILE A 97 13.00 3.21 -12.70
N GLY A 98 12.09 2.34 -13.16
CA GLY A 98 12.43 1.03 -13.73
C GLY A 98 12.63 1.01 -15.23
N ARG A 99 11.99 1.91 -15.96
CA ARG A 99 12.05 1.99 -17.44
C ARG A 99 11.98 0.61 -18.10
N LYS A 100 13.07 0.14 -18.76
CA LYS A 100 13.18 -1.18 -19.40
C LYS A 100 13.00 -2.36 -18.44
N TYR A 101 13.34 -2.19 -17.16
CA TYR A 101 13.38 -3.25 -16.14
C TYR A 101 12.15 -3.29 -15.24
N VAL A 102 11.09 -2.55 -15.57
CA VAL A 102 9.85 -2.47 -14.80
C VAL A 102 9.30 -3.85 -14.45
N GLY A 103 9.32 -4.81 -15.38
CA GLY A 103 8.85 -6.16 -15.14
C GLY A 103 9.59 -6.88 -14.01
N GLY A 104 10.93 -6.78 -13.99
CA GLY A 104 11.76 -7.35 -12.92
C GLY A 104 11.51 -6.69 -11.56
N ILE A 105 11.44 -5.35 -11.56
CA ILE A 105 11.17 -4.58 -10.34
C ILE A 105 9.78 -4.93 -9.78
N MET A 106 8.76 -4.95 -10.62
CA MET A 106 7.41 -5.29 -10.19
C MET A 106 7.27 -6.75 -9.77
N GLY A 107 7.98 -7.67 -10.43
CA GLY A 107 8.03 -9.07 -10.02
C GLY A 107 8.64 -9.24 -8.63
N THR A 108 9.79 -8.62 -8.38
CA THR A 108 10.45 -8.63 -7.06
C THR A 108 9.57 -7.99 -5.99
N PHE A 109 8.99 -6.82 -6.29
CA PHE A 109 8.09 -6.12 -5.39
C PHE A 109 6.88 -6.99 -5.04
N ASN A 110 6.24 -7.60 -6.03
CA ASN A 110 5.07 -8.45 -5.82
C ASN A 110 5.40 -9.68 -4.95
N THR A 111 6.54 -10.30 -5.20
CA THR A 111 7.03 -11.43 -4.38
C THR A 111 7.22 -11.01 -2.92
N MET A 112 7.87 -9.86 -2.67
CA MET A 112 8.07 -9.34 -1.32
C MET A 112 6.74 -8.98 -0.65
N CYS A 113 5.77 -8.43 -1.39
CA CYS A 113 4.43 -8.17 -0.88
C CYS A 113 3.71 -9.45 -0.46
N GLN A 114 3.82 -10.53 -1.23
CA GLN A 114 3.19 -11.82 -0.90
C GLN A 114 3.84 -12.47 0.33
N VAL A 115 5.16 -12.44 0.42
CA VAL A 115 5.88 -12.91 1.61
C VAL A 115 5.48 -12.09 2.83
N GLY A 116 5.47 -10.75 2.70
CA GLY A 116 5.03 -9.84 3.77
C GLY A 116 3.58 -10.09 4.19
N GLY A 117 2.68 -10.29 3.24
CA GLY A 117 1.27 -10.60 3.49
C GLY A 117 1.08 -11.93 4.23
N PHE A 118 1.85 -12.96 3.87
CA PHE A 118 1.85 -14.23 4.59
C PHE A 118 2.32 -14.05 6.04
N LEU A 119 3.48 -13.42 6.24
CA LEU A 119 4.03 -13.15 7.57
C LEU A 119 3.08 -12.32 8.42
N PHE A 120 2.45 -11.30 7.82
CA PHE A 120 1.45 -10.47 8.48
C PHE A 120 0.24 -11.29 8.92
N SER A 121 -0.29 -12.15 8.05
CA SER A 121 -1.48 -12.98 8.37
C SER A 121 -1.20 -13.92 9.54
N VAL A 122 -0.04 -14.56 9.56
CA VAL A 122 0.40 -15.43 10.66
C VAL A 122 0.57 -14.62 11.95
N SER A 123 1.31 -13.51 11.88
CA SER A 123 1.59 -12.65 13.04
C SER A 123 0.30 -12.04 13.63
N PHE A 124 -0.64 -11.64 12.78
CA PHE A 124 -1.91 -11.07 13.23
C PHE A 124 -2.73 -12.10 14.01
N GLY A 125 -2.75 -13.37 13.58
CA GLY A 125 -3.36 -14.46 14.33
C GLY A 125 -2.78 -14.61 15.75
N TYR A 126 -1.45 -14.56 15.86
CA TYR A 126 -0.78 -14.60 17.17
C TYR A 126 -1.10 -13.37 18.01
N PHE A 127 -1.14 -12.16 17.43
CA PHE A 127 -1.49 -10.95 18.17
C PHE A 127 -2.92 -11.01 18.73
N VAL A 128 -3.89 -11.48 17.92
CA VAL A 128 -5.27 -11.64 18.39
C VAL A 128 -5.35 -12.63 19.55
N THR A 129 -4.61 -13.73 19.49
CA THR A 129 -4.58 -14.72 20.56
C THR A 129 -3.90 -14.17 21.82
N TRP A 130 -2.80 -13.45 21.66
CA TRP A 130 -2.03 -12.91 22.79
C TRP A 130 -2.73 -11.77 23.50
N PHE A 131 -3.30 -10.84 22.75
CA PHE A 131 -4.03 -9.69 23.32
C PHE A 131 -5.47 -10.02 23.73
N GLY A 132 -6.01 -11.17 23.30
CA GLY A 132 -7.40 -11.56 23.56
C GLY A 132 -8.45 -10.64 22.93
N SER A 133 -8.03 -9.71 22.07
CA SER A 133 -8.88 -8.70 21.43
C SER A 133 -8.42 -8.37 20.01
N TYR A 134 -9.37 -8.31 19.08
CA TYR A 134 -9.10 -7.86 17.70
C TYR A 134 -8.70 -6.40 17.65
N ASP A 135 -9.25 -5.56 18.53
CA ASP A 135 -8.97 -4.13 18.55
C ASP A 135 -7.53 -3.84 19.00
N LEU A 136 -7.05 -4.54 20.03
CA LEU A 136 -5.67 -4.42 20.50
C LEU A 136 -4.67 -4.98 19.48
N ALA A 137 -5.05 -5.99 18.69
CA ALA A 137 -4.22 -6.53 17.62
C ALA A 137 -4.00 -5.52 16.46
N LEU A 138 -4.80 -4.46 16.36
CA LEU A 138 -4.59 -3.38 15.41
C LEU A 138 -3.49 -2.39 15.82
N ILE A 139 -3.04 -2.40 17.08
CA ILE A 139 -1.95 -1.52 17.55
C ILE A 139 -0.65 -1.78 16.77
N PRO A 140 -0.09 -2.99 16.71
CA PRO A 140 1.10 -3.25 15.92
C PRO A 140 0.89 -2.94 14.43
N VAL A 141 -0.32 -3.11 13.89
CA VAL A 141 -0.66 -2.74 12.51
C VAL A 141 -0.51 -1.24 12.29
N SER A 142 -1.05 -0.42 13.22
CA SER A 142 -0.93 1.04 13.13
C SER A 142 0.53 1.50 13.22
N CYS A 143 1.34 0.86 14.06
CA CYS A 143 2.78 1.12 14.14
C CYS A 143 3.50 0.78 12.82
N MET A 144 3.19 -0.37 12.21
CA MET A 144 3.77 -0.75 10.92
C MET A 144 3.39 0.22 9.80
N LEU A 145 2.13 0.69 9.76
CA LEU A 145 1.69 1.70 8.80
C LEU A 145 2.41 3.04 9.00
N ALA A 146 2.62 3.47 10.25
CA ALA A 146 3.38 4.67 10.56
C ALA A 146 4.84 4.56 10.12
N ILE A 147 5.50 3.42 10.39
CA ILE A 147 6.86 3.14 9.92
C ILE A 147 6.92 3.16 8.39
N ALA A 148 5.96 2.55 7.72
CA ALA A 148 5.86 2.57 6.26
C ALA A 148 5.70 4.00 5.71
N ALA A 149 4.90 4.85 6.37
CA ALA A 149 4.74 6.26 6.01
C ALA A 149 6.08 7.03 6.14
N LEU A 150 6.83 6.78 7.21
CA LEU A 150 8.15 7.38 7.41
C LEU A 150 9.18 6.87 6.38
N ALA A 151 9.16 5.58 6.08
CA ALA A 151 10.03 4.98 5.05
C ALA A 151 9.74 5.57 3.66
N TRP A 152 8.48 5.93 3.40
CA TRP A 152 8.07 6.55 2.14
C TRP A 152 8.75 7.91 1.88
N LEU A 153 9.16 8.62 2.94
CA LEU A 153 9.93 9.88 2.82
C LEU A 153 11.28 9.70 2.12
N ARG A 154 11.83 8.50 2.09
CA ARG A 154 13.13 8.19 1.47
C ARG A 154 13.01 7.82 -0.01
N ILE A 155 11.80 7.59 -0.53
CA ILE A 155 11.60 7.23 -1.93
C ILE A 155 11.88 8.45 -2.81
N ASP A 156 12.70 8.25 -3.84
CA ASP A 156 13.00 9.24 -4.87
C ASP A 156 12.63 8.69 -6.25
N ALA A 157 11.53 9.18 -6.81
CA ALA A 157 11.04 8.75 -8.11
C ALA A 157 11.82 9.36 -9.28
N THR A 158 12.81 10.22 -9.02
CA THR A 158 13.66 10.84 -10.05
C THR A 158 14.94 10.07 -10.29
N GLU A 159 15.33 9.17 -9.40
CA GLU A 159 16.51 8.33 -9.55
C GLU A 159 16.19 7.09 -10.37
N VAL A 160 16.84 6.93 -11.51
CA VAL A 160 16.73 5.73 -12.35
C VAL A 160 17.68 4.67 -11.78
N LEU A 161 17.15 3.45 -11.53
CA LEU A 161 17.92 2.37 -10.91
C LEU A 161 19.11 1.89 -11.75
N ILE A 162 18.97 1.91 -13.07
CA ILE A 162 20.02 1.49 -14.00
C ILE A 162 20.17 2.58 -15.07
N PRO A 163 21.30 3.32 -15.07
CA PRO A 163 21.61 4.29 -16.11
C PRO A 163 21.66 3.64 -17.50
N GLU A 164 21.17 4.34 -18.52
CA GLU A 164 21.11 3.83 -19.90
C GLU A 164 22.50 3.48 -20.46
N ASP A 165 23.53 4.19 -20.04
CA ASP A 165 24.92 3.99 -20.47
C ASP A 165 25.45 2.58 -20.19
N LEU A 166 24.96 1.92 -19.14
CA LEU A 166 25.34 0.54 -18.81
C LEU A 166 24.61 -0.52 -19.66
N THR A 167 23.53 -0.14 -20.33
CA THR A 167 22.76 -1.06 -21.18
C THR A 167 23.25 -1.09 -22.62
N GLU A 168 23.89 -0.04 -23.13
CA GLU A 168 24.49 -0.01 -24.46
C GLU A 168 25.83 -0.75 -24.51
N SER A 169 26.49 -0.95 -23.38
CA SER A 169 27.80 -1.61 -23.31
C SER A 169 27.77 -3.14 -23.38
N VAL A 170 26.57 -3.77 -23.31
CA VAL A 170 26.44 -5.24 -23.48
C VAL A 170 25.97 -5.51 -24.93
N PRO A 171 26.86 -5.85 -25.85
CA PRO A 171 26.47 -6.20 -27.21
C PRO A 171 25.60 -7.44 -27.18
N LEU A 172 24.43 -7.40 -27.86
CA LEU A 172 23.49 -8.50 -28.02
C LEU A 172 24.08 -9.81 -28.57
N THR A 173 25.33 -9.74 -29.05
CA THR A 173 26.11 -10.86 -29.56
C THR A 173 26.69 -11.77 -28.47
N ALA A 174 26.58 -11.41 -27.19
CA ALA A 174 27.13 -12.19 -26.07
C ALA A 174 26.16 -13.21 -25.47
N VAL A 175 24.93 -13.35 -26.00
CA VAL A 175 24.00 -14.39 -25.58
C VAL A 175 24.33 -15.65 -26.40
N PRO A 176 24.92 -16.70 -25.80
CA PRO A 176 25.09 -17.97 -26.50
C PRO A 176 23.68 -18.50 -26.80
N VAL A 177 23.36 -18.64 -28.09
CA VAL A 177 22.16 -19.36 -28.53
C VAL A 177 22.41 -20.83 -28.16
N LEU A 178 21.84 -21.28 -27.06
CA LEU A 178 21.81 -22.69 -26.71
C LEU A 178 20.91 -23.37 -27.75
N GLY A 179 21.57 -24.04 -28.72
CA GLY A 179 20.92 -24.93 -29.69
C GLY A 179 20.47 -26.23 -29.03
#